data_d296fed2e530933edd4ebc5bf465d2b0
#
_entry.id   d296fed2e530933edd4ebc5bf465d2b0
#
_cell.length_a   1.000
_cell.length_b   1.000
_cell.length_c   1.000
_cell.angle_alpha   90.00
_cell.angle_beta   90.00
_cell.angle_gamma   90.00
#
_symmetry.space_group_name_H-M   'P 1'
#
loop_
_entity.id
_entity.type
_entity.pdbx_description
1 polymer ?
#
loop_
_entity_poly.entity_id
_entity_poly.type
_entity_poly.pdbx_seq_one_letter_code
_entity_poly.pdbx_strand_id
1 'polypeptide(L)'
;MLAKPEEGRSQLKDLEKGWEELERSNQAIRALYQVGKYSVVHPDFIHGIFNPREQDEVAGPDDFEIEIGNFLAYSVPLWQGSDYYSQLKEKWLPYYDEDLRQQRLEKVRWYCLNNLHHIPLYIERGLYFQSFDRLYNAYREFLQALFIARRTYPIAYNKWIREQVEEILGLPELYEQLSHLFEIKNFESSEIGDKAKEVEELLEKYAPSPKV
;
A
#
# COMPACT_ATOMS: atom_id res chain seq x y z
N MET A 1 1.75 -9.99 -15.85
CA MET A 1 0.97 -10.67 -16.93
C MET A 1 -0.22 -11.35 -16.27
N LEU A 2 -1.44 -11.14 -16.78
CA LEU A 2 -2.70 -11.59 -16.17
C LEU A 2 -3.24 -12.81 -16.96
N ALA A 3 -3.53 -13.92 -16.25
CA ALA A 3 -4.11 -15.14 -16.81
C ALA A 3 -5.47 -15.44 -16.15
N LYS A 4 -6.39 -16.10 -16.89
CA LYS A 4 -7.68 -16.48 -16.30
C LYS A 4 -7.49 -17.58 -15.24
N PRO A 5 -8.24 -17.56 -14.12
CA PRO A 5 -8.14 -18.58 -13.06
C PRO A 5 -8.40 -20.00 -13.52
N GLU A 6 -9.24 -20.18 -14.54
CA GLU A 6 -9.62 -21.47 -15.11
C GLU A 6 -8.47 -22.18 -15.86
N GLU A 7 -7.46 -21.42 -16.28
CA GLU A 7 -6.32 -21.92 -17.04
C GLU A 7 -5.24 -22.56 -16.15
N GLY A 8 -5.39 -22.45 -14.84
CA GLY A 8 -4.67 -23.23 -13.83
C GLY A 8 -3.20 -22.81 -13.58
N ARG A 9 -2.64 -23.33 -12.47
CA ARG A 9 -1.24 -23.08 -12.05
C ARG A 9 -0.19 -23.51 -13.07
N SER A 10 -0.52 -24.45 -13.96
CA SER A 10 0.42 -24.91 -15.01
C SER A 10 0.73 -23.79 -15.99
N GLN A 11 -0.26 -23.01 -16.40
CA GLN A 11 -0.06 -21.94 -17.38
C GLN A 11 0.80 -20.81 -16.83
N LEU A 12 0.66 -20.41 -15.55
CA LEU A 12 1.57 -19.43 -14.97
C LEU A 12 3.02 -19.89 -15.00
N LYS A 13 3.28 -21.17 -14.67
CA LYS A 13 4.63 -21.74 -14.76
C LYS A 13 5.18 -21.77 -16.19
N ASP A 14 4.32 -22.02 -17.17
CA ASP A 14 4.73 -21.99 -18.59
C ASP A 14 5.07 -20.56 -19.04
N LEU A 15 4.32 -19.57 -18.56
CA LEU A 15 4.62 -18.15 -18.79
C LEU A 15 5.92 -17.71 -18.10
N GLU A 16 6.13 -18.12 -16.84
CA GLU A 16 7.38 -17.88 -16.11
C GLU A 16 8.59 -18.46 -16.87
N LYS A 17 8.48 -19.72 -17.30
CA LYS A 17 9.52 -20.35 -18.08
C LYS A 17 9.77 -19.65 -19.43
N GLY A 18 8.69 -19.26 -20.12
CA GLY A 18 8.79 -18.48 -21.35
C GLY A 18 9.47 -17.14 -21.15
N TRP A 19 9.21 -16.49 -20.01
CA TRP A 19 9.90 -15.26 -19.64
C TRP A 19 11.38 -15.48 -19.40
N GLU A 20 11.77 -16.50 -18.65
CA GLU A 20 13.18 -16.83 -18.42
C GLU A 20 13.96 -17.10 -19.73
N GLU A 21 13.33 -17.73 -20.71
CA GLU A 21 13.90 -17.95 -22.04
C GLU A 21 14.06 -16.63 -22.81
N LEU A 22 13.04 -15.76 -22.75
CA LEU A 22 13.06 -14.43 -23.35
C LEU A 22 14.15 -13.54 -22.71
N GLU A 23 14.21 -13.50 -21.40
CA GLU A 23 15.20 -12.72 -20.63
C GLU A 23 16.64 -13.11 -21.02
N ARG A 24 16.90 -14.41 -21.15
CA ARG A 24 18.20 -14.94 -21.56
C ARG A 24 18.58 -14.63 -23.01
N SER A 25 17.60 -14.60 -23.91
CA SER A 25 17.81 -14.44 -25.33
C SER A 25 17.71 -13.01 -25.86
N ASN A 26 16.91 -12.15 -25.18
CA ASN A 26 16.60 -10.80 -25.65
C ASN A 26 17.73 -9.82 -25.38
N GLN A 27 18.30 -9.25 -26.45
CA GLN A 27 19.44 -8.34 -26.35
C GLN A 27 19.09 -7.03 -25.63
N ALA A 28 17.88 -6.50 -25.77
CA ALA A 28 17.45 -5.26 -25.13
C ALA A 28 17.32 -5.44 -23.61
N ILE A 29 16.71 -6.55 -23.14
CA ILE A 29 16.61 -6.87 -21.73
C ILE A 29 18.00 -7.06 -21.12
N ARG A 30 18.88 -7.77 -21.79
CA ARG A 30 20.28 -7.96 -21.35
C ARG A 30 21.06 -6.66 -21.28
N ALA A 31 20.80 -5.71 -22.20
CA ALA A 31 21.42 -4.40 -22.17
C ALA A 31 21.00 -3.56 -20.97
N LEU A 32 19.75 -3.69 -20.50
CA LEU A 32 19.28 -3.01 -19.27
C LEU A 32 20.11 -3.43 -18.04
N TYR A 33 20.45 -4.72 -17.93
CA TYR A 33 21.25 -5.21 -16.80
C TYR A 33 22.67 -4.65 -16.74
N GLN A 34 23.18 -4.11 -17.86
CA GLN A 34 24.48 -3.45 -17.91
C GLN A 34 24.43 -1.97 -17.46
N VAL A 35 23.24 -1.36 -17.45
CA VAL A 35 23.07 0.04 -17.05
C VAL A 35 23.26 0.19 -15.53
N GLY A 36 22.82 -0.79 -14.75
CA GLY A 36 23.01 -0.78 -13.30
C GLY A 36 22.38 -1.99 -12.61
N LYS A 37 22.83 -2.26 -11.39
CA LYS A 37 22.43 -3.43 -10.59
C LYS A 37 20.90 -3.61 -10.46
N TYR A 38 20.14 -2.51 -10.49
CA TYR A 38 18.69 -2.49 -10.30
C TYR A 38 17.90 -2.16 -11.58
N SER A 39 18.59 -2.08 -12.73
CA SER A 39 17.96 -1.87 -14.04
C SER A 39 17.48 -3.21 -14.61
N VAL A 40 16.43 -3.75 -13.99
CA VAL A 40 15.87 -5.06 -14.33
C VAL A 40 14.38 -4.93 -14.64
N VAL A 41 13.87 -5.87 -15.44
CA VAL A 41 12.42 -6.02 -15.65
C VAL A 41 11.91 -7.10 -14.73
N HIS A 42 10.95 -6.77 -13.88
CA HIS A 42 10.29 -7.72 -12.98
C HIS A 42 8.88 -8.01 -13.49
N PRO A 43 8.63 -9.14 -14.13
CA PRO A 43 7.29 -9.55 -14.52
C PRO A 43 6.57 -10.22 -13.35
N ASP A 44 5.35 -9.81 -13.09
CA ASP A 44 4.44 -10.52 -12.21
C ASP A 44 3.45 -11.32 -13.04
N PHE A 45 3.24 -12.59 -12.69
CA PHE A 45 2.29 -13.49 -13.33
C PHE A 45 1.17 -13.77 -12.34
N ILE A 46 -0.01 -13.21 -12.58
CA ILE A 46 -1.13 -13.26 -11.65
C ILE A 46 -2.41 -13.77 -12.30
N HIS A 47 -3.31 -14.31 -11.47
CA HIS A 47 -4.66 -14.70 -11.89
C HIS A 47 -5.71 -13.59 -11.73
N GLY A 48 -5.36 -12.44 -11.16
CA GLY A 48 -6.31 -11.37 -10.89
C GLY A 48 -7.35 -11.73 -9.81
N ILE A 49 -6.98 -12.63 -8.90
CA ILE A 49 -7.79 -12.95 -7.72
C ILE A 49 -7.28 -12.08 -6.58
N PHE A 50 -8.08 -11.08 -6.23
CA PHE A 50 -7.78 -10.16 -5.13
C PHE A 50 -8.60 -10.56 -3.91
N ASN A 51 -7.95 -10.81 -2.77
CA ASN A 51 -8.62 -11.28 -1.56
C ASN A 51 -8.70 -10.18 -0.49
N PRO A 52 -9.87 -9.55 -0.32
CA PRO A 52 -10.04 -8.44 0.62
C PRO A 52 -10.01 -8.86 2.11
N ARG A 53 -9.96 -10.16 2.39
CA ARG A 53 -9.99 -10.70 3.75
C ARG A 53 -8.61 -11.07 4.28
N GLU A 54 -7.66 -11.28 3.39
CA GLU A 54 -6.27 -11.45 3.78
C GLU A 54 -5.75 -10.10 4.28
N GLN A 55 -5.20 -10.13 5.47
CA GLN A 55 -4.55 -8.99 6.07
C GLN A 55 -3.13 -9.40 6.34
N ASP A 56 -2.22 -8.60 5.86
CA ASP A 56 -0.81 -8.76 6.18
C ASP A 56 -0.60 -8.54 7.68
N GLU A 57 0.36 -9.25 8.25
CA GLU A 57 0.83 -9.01 9.63
C GLU A 57 1.52 -7.64 9.77
N VAL A 58 1.71 -6.96 8.66
CA VAL A 58 2.43 -5.69 8.58
C VAL A 58 1.44 -4.54 8.49
N ALA A 59 1.57 -3.57 9.37
CA ALA A 59 0.74 -2.36 9.37
C ALA A 59 0.80 -1.59 8.02
N GLY A 60 -0.30 -0.97 7.64
CA GLY A 60 -0.39 -0.08 6.47
C GLY A 60 -1.10 -0.70 5.28
N PRO A 61 -1.00 -0.07 4.08
CA PRO A 61 -1.61 -0.58 2.86
C PRO A 61 -1.24 -2.04 2.62
N ASP A 62 -2.22 -2.90 2.42
CA ASP A 62 -2.02 -4.32 2.26
C ASP A 62 -1.95 -4.76 0.79
N ASP A 63 -1.54 -6.01 0.55
CA ASP A 63 -1.38 -6.56 -0.79
C ASP A 63 -2.68 -6.47 -1.60
N PHE A 64 -3.85 -6.65 -0.99
CA PHE A 64 -5.12 -6.53 -1.68
C PHE A 64 -5.31 -5.18 -2.38
N GLU A 65 -5.03 -4.07 -1.68
CA GLU A 65 -5.21 -2.72 -2.22
C GLU A 65 -4.06 -2.35 -3.18
N ILE A 66 -2.84 -2.74 -2.84
CA ILE A 66 -1.65 -2.49 -3.66
C ILE A 66 -1.73 -3.24 -4.99
N GLU A 67 -2.18 -4.48 -5.00
CA GLU A 67 -2.34 -5.27 -6.23
C GLU A 67 -3.41 -4.67 -7.14
N ILE A 68 -4.57 -4.26 -6.61
CA ILE A 68 -5.58 -3.58 -7.43
C ILE A 68 -5.03 -2.26 -7.98
N GLY A 69 -4.31 -1.49 -7.16
CA GLY A 69 -3.65 -0.26 -7.59
C GLY A 69 -2.72 -0.52 -8.78
N ASN A 70 -1.75 -1.40 -8.60
CA ASN A 70 -0.72 -1.67 -9.61
C ASN A 70 -1.24 -2.41 -10.85
N PHE A 71 -2.12 -3.39 -10.68
CA PHE A 71 -2.53 -4.25 -11.79
C PHE A 71 -3.78 -3.77 -12.53
N LEU A 72 -4.62 -2.93 -11.91
CA LEU A 72 -5.84 -2.44 -12.55
C LEU A 72 -5.95 -0.92 -12.62
N ALA A 73 -5.76 -0.21 -11.49
CA ALA A 73 -6.05 1.22 -11.44
C ALA A 73 -5.05 2.05 -12.26
N TYR A 74 -3.76 1.75 -12.11
CA TYR A 74 -2.67 2.53 -12.72
C TYR A 74 -1.99 1.79 -13.89
N SER A 75 -2.36 0.56 -14.16
CA SER A 75 -1.77 -0.21 -15.25
C SER A 75 -2.32 0.20 -16.62
N VAL A 76 -1.45 0.12 -17.63
CA VAL A 76 -1.79 0.34 -19.04
C VAL A 76 -1.66 -1.00 -19.77
N PRO A 77 -2.76 -1.55 -20.34
CA PRO A 77 -2.69 -2.81 -21.07
C PRO A 77 -1.94 -2.61 -22.40
N LEU A 78 -0.84 -3.32 -22.58
CA LEU A 78 -0.10 -3.32 -23.84
C LEU A 78 -0.69 -4.31 -24.85
N TRP A 79 -1.32 -5.38 -24.38
CA TRP A 79 -1.98 -6.38 -25.20
C TRP A 79 -3.08 -7.09 -24.38
N GLN A 80 -4.18 -7.43 -25.04
CA GLN A 80 -5.30 -8.15 -24.44
C GLN A 80 -5.74 -9.29 -25.35
N GLY A 81 -5.64 -10.53 -24.88
CA GLY A 81 -6.13 -11.72 -25.60
C GLY A 81 -7.60 -12.05 -25.31
N SER A 82 -8.22 -11.38 -24.34
CA SER A 82 -9.62 -11.58 -23.94
C SER A 82 -10.16 -10.33 -23.22
N ASP A 83 -11.42 -10.34 -22.86
CA ASP A 83 -12.11 -9.29 -22.09
C ASP A 83 -11.87 -9.36 -20.56
N TYR A 84 -11.11 -10.35 -20.09
CA TYR A 84 -10.93 -10.61 -18.67
C TYR A 84 -10.37 -9.41 -17.88
N TYR A 85 -9.39 -8.71 -18.43
CA TYR A 85 -8.86 -7.50 -17.80
C TYR A 85 -9.93 -6.39 -17.66
N SER A 86 -10.78 -6.23 -18.67
CA SER A 86 -11.88 -5.27 -18.63
C SER A 86 -12.92 -5.66 -17.57
N GLN A 87 -13.25 -6.95 -17.44
CA GLN A 87 -14.14 -7.45 -16.40
C GLN A 87 -13.59 -7.21 -14.99
N LEU A 88 -12.27 -7.37 -14.80
CA LEU A 88 -11.65 -7.05 -13.52
C LEU A 88 -11.69 -5.56 -13.20
N LYS A 89 -11.45 -4.70 -14.19
CA LYS A 89 -11.61 -3.25 -14.03
C LYS A 89 -13.05 -2.87 -13.66
N GLU A 90 -14.03 -3.41 -14.33
CA GLU A 90 -15.44 -3.17 -14.05
C GLU A 90 -15.84 -3.58 -12.63
N LYS A 91 -15.27 -4.69 -12.14
CA LYS A 91 -15.51 -5.19 -10.79
C LYS A 91 -14.88 -4.31 -9.69
N TRP A 92 -13.69 -3.79 -9.91
CA TRP A 92 -12.88 -3.19 -8.84
C TRP A 92 -12.73 -1.66 -8.95
N LEU A 93 -13.09 -1.06 -10.10
CA LEU A 93 -12.95 0.38 -10.32
C LEU A 93 -14.32 1.07 -10.44
N PRO A 94 -14.43 2.33 -10.00
CA PRO A 94 -13.36 3.18 -9.48
C PRO A 94 -12.85 2.76 -8.11
N TYR A 95 -13.64 2.04 -7.33
CA TYR A 95 -13.27 1.51 -6.02
C TYR A 95 -14.16 0.30 -5.67
N TYR A 96 -13.72 -0.54 -4.72
CA TYR A 96 -14.49 -1.71 -4.29
C TYR A 96 -15.75 -1.32 -3.50
N ASP A 97 -16.58 -2.32 -3.19
CA ASP A 97 -17.87 -2.21 -2.52
C ASP A 97 -17.85 -1.34 -1.25
N GLU A 98 -18.90 -0.53 -1.04
CA GLU A 98 -18.99 0.44 0.06
C GLU A 98 -19.05 -0.22 1.44
N ASP A 99 -19.75 -1.35 1.59
CA ASP A 99 -19.86 -2.04 2.88
C ASP A 99 -18.48 -2.60 3.26
N LEU A 100 -17.77 -3.18 2.31
CA LEU A 100 -16.39 -3.62 2.50
C LEU A 100 -15.47 -2.44 2.85
N ARG A 101 -15.62 -1.32 2.15
CA ARG A 101 -14.84 -0.10 2.42
C ARG A 101 -15.02 0.38 3.85
N GLN A 102 -16.27 0.45 4.33
CA GLN A 102 -16.55 0.90 5.69
C GLN A 102 -15.95 -0.04 6.74
N GLN A 103 -16.15 -1.35 6.59
CA GLN A 103 -15.57 -2.34 7.49
C GLN A 103 -14.04 -2.25 7.55
N ARG A 104 -13.39 -2.10 6.40
CA ARG A 104 -11.93 -1.95 6.34
C ARG A 104 -11.46 -0.65 6.96
N LEU A 105 -12.13 0.48 6.69
CA LEU A 105 -11.81 1.77 7.28
C LEU A 105 -11.91 1.74 8.80
N GLU A 106 -13.01 1.21 9.34
CA GLU A 106 -13.19 1.07 10.80
C GLU A 106 -12.07 0.24 11.43
N LYS A 107 -11.74 -0.89 10.81
CA LYS A 107 -10.71 -1.81 11.31
C LYS A 107 -9.32 -1.17 11.29
N VAL A 108 -8.93 -0.55 10.19
CA VAL A 108 -7.62 0.11 10.05
C VAL A 108 -7.52 1.30 11.02
N ARG A 109 -8.57 2.09 11.17
CA ARG A 109 -8.61 3.16 12.18
C ARG A 109 -8.43 2.61 13.59
N TRP A 110 -9.10 1.50 13.91
CA TRP A 110 -8.93 0.85 15.21
C TRP A 110 -7.48 0.43 15.47
N TYR A 111 -6.80 -0.16 14.49
CA TYR A 111 -5.40 -0.52 14.61
C TYR A 111 -4.51 0.71 14.79
N CYS A 112 -4.72 1.77 14.03
CA CYS A 112 -4.01 3.04 14.16
C CYS A 112 -4.13 3.58 15.58
N LEU A 113 -5.35 3.77 16.08
CA LEU A 113 -5.62 4.28 17.43
C LEU A 113 -5.05 3.36 18.51
N ASN A 114 -5.15 2.03 18.34
CA ASN A 114 -4.56 1.07 19.27
C ASN A 114 -3.04 1.24 19.36
N ASN A 115 -2.35 1.44 18.24
CA ASN A 115 -0.92 1.72 18.24
C ASN A 115 -0.61 3.02 18.99
N LEU A 116 -1.33 4.10 18.70
CA LEU A 116 -1.11 5.42 19.30
C LEU A 116 -1.36 5.42 20.82
N HIS A 117 -2.45 4.81 21.28
CA HIS A 117 -2.85 4.80 22.69
C HIS A 117 -1.92 3.98 23.60
N HIS A 118 -1.10 3.10 23.05
CA HIS A 118 -0.08 2.36 23.81
C HIS A 118 1.22 3.16 24.02
N ILE A 119 1.47 4.20 23.22
CA ILE A 119 2.74 4.95 23.25
C ILE A 119 3.02 5.59 24.62
N PRO A 120 2.08 6.29 25.28
CA PRO A 120 2.34 6.90 26.58
C PRO A 120 2.82 5.88 27.63
N LEU A 121 2.19 4.70 27.67
CA LEU A 121 2.56 3.63 28.60
C LEU A 121 3.99 3.13 28.37
N TYR A 122 4.42 3.05 27.11
CA TYR A 122 5.78 2.62 26.79
C TYR A 122 6.81 3.69 27.12
N ILE A 123 6.49 4.96 26.90
CA ILE A 123 7.35 6.09 27.31
C ILE A 123 7.57 6.09 28.84
N GLU A 124 6.50 5.92 29.63
CA GLU A 124 6.59 5.84 31.10
C GLU A 124 7.50 4.72 31.59
N ARG A 125 7.63 3.66 30.80
CA ARG A 125 8.49 2.51 31.08
C ARG A 125 9.90 2.62 30.48
N GLY A 126 10.23 3.72 29.80
CA GLY A 126 11.50 3.91 29.10
C GLY A 126 11.66 3.03 27.86
N LEU A 127 10.55 2.52 27.29
CA LEU A 127 10.56 1.64 26.12
C LEU A 127 10.45 2.44 24.80
N TYR A 128 11.39 3.36 24.58
CA TYR A 128 11.33 4.34 23.48
C TYR A 128 11.37 3.71 22.10
N PHE A 129 12.15 2.64 21.87
CA PHE A 129 12.14 1.92 20.59
C PHE A 129 10.78 1.28 20.30
N GLN A 130 10.12 0.72 21.30
CA GLN A 130 8.78 0.18 21.17
C GLN A 130 7.74 1.30 20.93
N SER A 131 7.91 2.46 21.56
CA SER A 131 7.08 3.64 21.32
C SER A 131 7.20 4.13 19.88
N PHE A 132 8.42 4.19 19.37
CA PHE A 132 8.69 4.59 17.99
C PHE A 132 8.16 3.56 16.97
N ASP A 133 8.33 2.27 17.22
CA ASP A 133 7.74 1.21 16.39
C ASP A 133 6.22 1.35 16.29
N ARG A 134 5.55 1.60 17.43
CA ARG A 134 4.11 1.88 17.46
C ARG A 134 3.72 3.14 16.68
N LEU A 135 4.49 4.22 16.81
CA LEU A 135 4.27 5.44 16.04
C LEU A 135 4.40 5.19 14.55
N TYR A 136 5.43 4.46 14.13
CA TYR A 136 5.63 4.16 12.71
C TYR A 136 4.54 3.24 12.16
N ASN A 137 4.09 2.25 12.93
CA ASN A 137 2.96 1.40 12.55
C ASN A 137 1.66 2.21 12.46
N ALA A 138 1.37 3.09 13.43
CA ALA A 138 0.21 3.98 13.37
C ALA A 138 0.22 4.90 12.14
N TYR A 139 1.38 5.45 11.80
CA TYR A 139 1.53 6.23 10.56
C TYR A 139 1.17 5.41 9.32
N ARG A 140 1.63 4.17 9.25
CA ARG A 140 1.33 3.28 8.11
C ARG A 140 -0.16 2.92 8.04
N GLU A 141 -0.79 2.64 9.18
CA GLU A 141 -2.23 2.44 9.28
C GLU A 141 -3.02 3.70 8.90
N PHE A 142 -2.53 4.88 9.28
CA PHE A 142 -3.10 6.15 8.84
C PHE A 142 -3.05 6.30 7.32
N LEU A 143 -1.94 5.96 6.67
CA LEU A 143 -1.85 5.99 5.21
C LEU A 143 -2.89 5.06 4.56
N GLN A 144 -3.05 3.84 5.06
CA GLN A 144 -4.08 2.92 4.57
C GLN A 144 -5.49 3.50 4.77
N ALA A 145 -5.80 4.00 5.98
CA ALA A 145 -7.08 4.63 6.27
C ALA A 145 -7.37 5.81 5.32
N LEU A 146 -6.35 6.60 5.02
CA LEU A 146 -6.43 7.73 4.09
C LEU A 146 -6.82 7.28 2.67
N PHE A 147 -6.16 6.26 2.13
CA PHE A 147 -6.50 5.69 0.81
C PHE A 147 -7.93 5.16 0.78
N ILE A 148 -8.33 4.39 1.81
CA ILE A 148 -9.70 3.85 1.93
C ILE A 148 -10.74 4.98 2.03
N ALA A 149 -10.47 6.01 2.84
CA ALA A 149 -11.37 7.16 2.99
C ALA A 149 -11.54 7.94 1.68
N ARG A 150 -10.48 8.03 0.87
CA ARG A 150 -10.47 8.72 -0.43
C ARG A 150 -10.92 7.85 -1.59
N ARG A 151 -11.27 6.59 -1.37
CA ARG A 151 -11.65 5.63 -2.42
C ARG A 151 -10.61 5.58 -3.54
N THR A 152 -9.34 5.45 -3.14
CA THR A 152 -8.19 5.47 -4.04
C THR A 152 -7.25 4.33 -3.65
N TYR A 153 -6.63 3.71 -4.64
CA TYR A 153 -5.72 2.59 -4.39
C TYR A 153 -4.28 3.07 -4.19
N PRO A 154 -3.56 2.54 -3.20
CA PRO A 154 -2.12 2.77 -3.06
C PRO A 154 -1.34 2.00 -4.13
N ILE A 155 -0.06 2.40 -4.33
CA ILE A 155 0.87 1.69 -5.21
C ILE A 155 2.00 0.99 -4.46
N ALA A 156 2.18 1.30 -3.18
CA ALA A 156 3.22 0.72 -2.34
C ALA A 156 2.94 0.97 -0.85
N TYR A 157 3.58 0.17 0.02
CA TYR A 157 3.48 0.30 1.48
C TYR A 157 4.11 1.58 2.03
N ASN A 158 5.36 1.87 1.61
CA ASN A 158 6.20 2.95 2.16
C ASN A 158 7.17 3.54 1.13
N LYS A 159 6.99 3.22 -0.14
CA LYS A 159 7.75 3.82 -1.25
C LYS A 159 6.90 4.88 -1.92
N TRP A 160 7.56 5.85 -2.52
CA TRP A 160 6.88 6.90 -3.30
C TRP A 160 5.77 7.61 -2.51
N ILE A 161 6.01 7.85 -1.20
CA ILE A 161 5.00 8.50 -0.34
C ILE A 161 4.66 9.90 -0.84
N ARG A 162 5.64 10.64 -1.36
CA ARG A 162 5.40 11.96 -1.95
C ARG A 162 4.44 11.85 -3.14
N GLU A 163 4.75 11.01 -4.10
CA GLU A 163 3.94 10.79 -5.30
C GLU A 163 2.55 10.27 -4.95
N GLN A 164 2.46 9.37 -3.99
CA GLN A 164 1.17 8.85 -3.52
C GLN A 164 0.31 9.93 -2.87
N VAL A 165 0.89 10.78 -2.03
CA VAL A 165 0.15 11.80 -1.29
C VAL A 165 -0.11 13.04 -2.14
N GLU A 166 0.91 13.55 -2.86
CA GLU A 166 0.77 14.76 -3.65
C GLU A 166 0.03 14.54 -4.98
N GLU A 167 0.39 13.48 -5.73
CA GLU A 167 -0.11 13.29 -7.10
C GLU A 167 -1.36 12.39 -7.13
N ILE A 168 -1.35 11.25 -6.42
CA ILE A 168 -2.49 10.32 -6.45
C ILE A 168 -3.63 10.83 -5.58
N LEU A 169 -3.35 11.28 -4.35
CA LEU A 169 -4.36 11.78 -3.42
C LEU A 169 -4.66 13.27 -3.56
N GLY A 170 -3.79 14.03 -4.21
CA GLY A 170 -3.95 15.48 -4.39
C GLY A 170 -3.85 16.28 -3.09
N LEU A 171 -2.98 15.86 -2.16
CA LEU A 171 -2.82 16.42 -0.82
C LEU A 171 -1.38 16.91 -0.54
N PRO A 172 -0.85 17.87 -1.30
CA PRO A 172 0.54 18.32 -1.11
C PRO A 172 0.83 18.86 0.29
N GLU A 173 -0.13 19.57 0.93
CA GLU A 173 0.04 20.10 2.28
C GLU A 173 0.13 18.99 3.33
N LEU A 174 -0.47 17.82 3.07
CA LEU A 174 -0.35 16.67 3.95
C LEU A 174 1.04 16.06 3.87
N TYR A 175 1.64 15.99 2.67
CA TYR A 175 2.99 15.44 2.55
C TYR A 175 4.02 16.27 3.36
N GLU A 176 3.91 17.59 3.37
CA GLU A 176 4.74 18.45 4.19
C GLU A 176 4.60 18.10 5.69
N GLN A 177 3.37 17.92 6.19
CA GLN A 177 3.13 17.51 7.57
C GLN A 177 3.72 16.11 7.87
N LEU A 178 3.58 15.14 6.96
CA LEU A 178 4.14 13.81 7.11
C LEU A 178 5.66 13.81 7.14
N SER A 179 6.32 14.69 6.37
CA SER A 179 7.78 14.80 6.37
C SER A 179 8.34 15.25 7.72
N HIS A 180 7.59 16.08 8.45
CA HIS A 180 7.95 16.58 9.78
C HIS A 180 7.54 15.65 10.93
N LEU A 181 6.69 14.65 10.65
CA LEU A 181 6.17 13.75 11.67
C LEU A 181 7.27 12.99 12.44
N PHE A 182 8.36 12.65 11.75
CA PHE A 182 9.48 11.89 12.33
C PHE A 182 10.67 12.76 12.74
N GLU A 183 10.52 14.07 12.78
CA GLU A 183 11.52 14.96 13.35
C GLU A 183 11.50 14.89 14.87
N ILE A 184 12.24 13.94 15.42
CA ILE A 184 12.39 13.71 16.85
C ILE A 184 13.81 14.13 17.23
N LYS A 185 13.95 15.22 18.02
CA LYS A 185 15.25 15.76 18.43
C LYS A 185 15.85 14.98 19.60
N ASN A 186 15.01 14.54 20.52
CA ASN A 186 15.42 13.74 21.65
C ASN A 186 14.59 12.43 21.68
N PHE A 187 15.21 11.34 21.24
CA PHE A 187 14.52 10.07 21.08
C PHE A 187 14.04 9.48 22.43
N GLU A 188 14.82 9.67 23.51
CA GLU A 188 14.46 9.19 24.84
C GLU A 188 13.68 10.28 25.61
N SER A 189 12.55 10.74 25.05
CA SER A 189 11.73 11.79 25.61
C SER A 189 10.24 11.60 25.33
N SER A 190 9.41 12.57 25.75
CA SER A 190 7.97 12.60 25.42
C SER A 190 7.67 13.01 23.97
N GLU A 191 8.66 13.44 23.18
CA GLU A 191 8.44 13.89 21.81
C GLU A 191 7.74 12.85 20.92
N ILE A 192 8.02 11.54 21.12
CA ILE A 192 7.31 10.46 20.42
C ILE A 192 5.79 10.51 20.73
N GLY A 193 5.43 10.82 21.97
CA GLY A 193 4.03 10.97 22.37
C GLY A 193 3.34 12.19 21.75
N ASP A 194 4.08 13.28 21.54
CA ASP A 194 3.54 14.47 20.87
C ASP A 194 3.32 14.18 19.39
N LYS A 195 4.25 13.46 18.73
CA LYS A 195 4.06 12.97 17.36
C LYS A 195 2.89 11.99 17.22
N ALA A 196 2.61 11.18 18.24
CA ALA A 196 1.43 10.32 18.27
C ALA A 196 0.12 11.11 18.21
N LYS A 197 0.03 12.22 18.94
CA LYS A 197 -1.13 13.13 18.86
C LYS A 197 -1.29 13.76 17.49
N GLU A 198 -0.18 14.15 16.84
CA GLU A 198 -0.21 14.67 15.48
C GLU A 198 -0.81 13.64 14.51
N VAL A 199 -0.42 12.35 14.60
CA VAL A 199 -1.02 11.28 13.77
C VAL A 199 -2.51 11.10 14.05
N GLU A 200 -2.92 11.15 15.31
CA GLU A 200 -4.34 11.05 15.68
C GLU A 200 -5.17 12.19 15.08
N GLU A 201 -4.67 13.43 15.16
CA GLU A 201 -5.30 14.59 14.54
C GLU A 201 -5.42 14.46 13.01
N LEU A 202 -4.36 13.95 12.36
CA LEU A 202 -4.39 13.67 10.92
C LEU A 202 -5.41 12.59 10.57
N LEU A 203 -5.51 11.52 11.38
CA LEU A 203 -6.48 10.46 11.18
C LEU A 203 -7.91 10.99 11.24
N GLU A 204 -8.24 11.79 12.26
CA GLU A 204 -9.57 12.39 12.42
C GLU A 204 -9.90 13.39 11.30
N LYS A 205 -8.92 14.15 10.84
CA LYS A 205 -9.10 15.15 9.79
C LYS A 205 -9.29 14.54 8.40
N TYR A 206 -8.48 13.53 8.03
CA TYR A 206 -8.40 13.04 6.66
C TYR A 206 -9.10 11.70 6.42
N ALA A 207 -9.27 10.91 7.47
CA ALA A 207 -9.93 9.61 7.41
C ALA A 207 -10.91 9.45 8.60
N PRO A 208 -11.91 10.33 8.76
CA PRO A 208 -12.85 10.27 9.89
C PRO A 208 -13.64 8.95 9.90
N SER A 209 -14.15 8.59 11.07
CA SER A 209 -15.05 7.44 11.19
C SER A 209 -16.23 7.56 10.22
N PRO A 210 -16.65 6.46 9.59
CA PRO A 210 -17.88 6.47 8.80
C PRO A 210 -19.04 7.01 9.65
N LYS A 211 -19.84 7.90 9.07
CA LYS A 211 -21.06 8.35 9.76
C LYS A 211 -22.06 7.20 9.71
N VAL A 212 -22.51 6.75 10.88
CA VAL A 212 -23.61 5.81 11.05
C VAL A 212 -24.90 6.38 10.49
#